data_2f48085bf599ef5240e1c548cb9723a0
#
_entry.id   2f48085bf599ef5240e1c548cb9723a0
#
_cell.length_a   1.000
_cell.length_b   1.000
_cell.length_c   1.000
_cell.angle_alpha   90.00
_cell.angle_beta   90.00
_cell.angle_gamma   90.00
#
_symmetry.space_group_name_H-M   'P 1'
#
loop_
_entity.id
_entity.type
_entity.pdbx_description
1 polymer ?
#
loop_
_entity_poly.entity_id
_entity_poly.type
_entity_poly.pdbx_seq_one_letter_code
_entity_poly.pdbx_strand_id
1 'polypeptide(L)'
;MNIKKQNGLTLIGFIIVLGFVIFISFIGMKIAPIYMEYYGVVSAMDGVAKERGSANLSPYDIRVRVLNRLYVSYSADNVKEQNIKLVRRNGVHLRIAYEVRKPVIGNLEVIATFDRSVRLSN
;
A
#
# COMPACT_ATOMS: atom_id res chain seq x y z
N MET A 1 45.23 3.58 -28.75
CA MET A 1 44.04 3.50 -27.97
C MET A 1 44.30 3.95 -26.53
N ASN A 2 43.48 4.85 -26.03
CA ASN A 2 43.68 5.38 -24.70
C ASN A 2 42.93 4.55 -23.66
N ILE A 3 43.57 3.51 -23.18
CA ILE A 3 42.99 2.60 -22.16
C ILE A 3 42.68 3.39 -20.90
N LYS A 4 43.53 4.33 -20.51
CA LYS A 4 43.31 5.18 -19.33
C LYS A 4 42.04 6.02 -19.45
N LYS A 5 41.78 6.55 -20.66
CA LYS A 5 40.61 7.35 -20.93
C LYS A 5 39.34 6.52 -20.85
N GLN A 6 39.38 5.30 -21.37
CA GLN A 6 38.26 4.34 -21.24
C GLN A 6 38.03 3.95 -19.80
N ASN A 7 39.10 3.69 -19.04
CA ASN A 7 38.98 3.36 -17.62
C ASN A 7 38.37 4.50 -16.83
N GLY A 8 38.73 5.76 -17.15
CA GLY A 8 38.16 6.93 -16.51
C GLY A 8 36.66 7.04 -16.77
N LEU A 9 36.24 6.85 -18.03
CA LEU A 9 34.83 6.87 -18.41
C LEU A 9 34.06 5.73 -17.74
N THR A 10 34.65 4.55 -17.66
CA THR A 10 34.05 3.40 -17.00
C THR A 10 33.87 3.65 -15.50
N LEU A 11 34.86 4.27 -14.87
CA LEU A 11 34.77 4.60 -13.44
C LEU A 11 33.68 5.61 -13.18
N ILE A 12 33.59 6.66 -13.98
CA ILE A 12 32.55 7.68 -13.87
C ILE A 12 31.18 7.04 -14.10
N GLY A 13 31.07 6.21 -15.15
CA GLY A 13 29.85 5.48 -15.43
C GLY A 13 29.43 4.57 -14.29
N PHE A 14 30.41 3.86 -13.69
CA PHE A 14 30.15 3.00 -12.54
C PHE A 14 29.63 3.80 -11.35
N ILE A 15 30.22 4.95 -11.05
CA ILE A 15 29.80 5.81 -9.94
C ILE A 15 28.36 6.31 -10.18
N ILE A 16 28.05 6.72 -11.41
CA ILE A 16 26.69 7.19 -11.76
C ILE A 16 25.69 6.08 -11.59
N VAL A 17 25.98 4.87 -12.11
CA VAL A 17 25.09 3.72 -11.99
C VAL A 17 24.92 3.33 -10.53
N LEU A 18 26.00 3.30 -9.77
CA LEU A 18 25.95 2.96 -8.34
C LEU A 18 25.08 3.96 -7.58
N GLY A 19 25.26 5.26 -7.83
CA GLY A 19 24.44 6.29 -7.22
C GLY A 19 22.97 6.14 -7.57
N PHE A 20 22.68 5.81 -8.82
CA PHE A 20 21.31 5.59 -9.28
C PHE A 20 20.68 4.38 -8.59
N VAL A 21 21.44 3.28 -8.48
CA VAL A 21 20.98 2.06 -7.79
C VAL A 21 20.70 2.36 -6.31
N ILE A 22 21.59 3.09 -5.65
CA ILE A 22 21.39 3.45 -4.25
C ILE A 22 20.15 4.33 -4.10
N PHE A 23 19.94 5.28 -4.98
CA PHE A 23 18.79 6.18 -4.95
C PHE A 23 17.49 5.41 -5.13
N ILE A 24 17.42 4.51 -6.13
CA ILE A 24 16.25 3.68 -6.37
C ILE A 24 15.99 2.75 -5.19
N SER A 25 17.04 2.16 -4.62
CA SER A 25 16.90 1.30 -3.45
C SER A 25 16.36 2.07 -2.26
N PHE A 26 16.82 3.30 -2.06
CA PHE A 26 16.34 4.15 -0.98
C PHE A 26 14.84 4.43 -1.13
N ILE A 27 14.41 4.80 -2.35
CA ILE A 27 13.00 5.04 -2.63
C ILE A 27 12.19 3.77 -2.42
N GLY A 28 12.70 2.64 -2.92
CA GLY A 28 12.04 1.34 -2.76
C GLY A 28 11.84 0.98 -1.29
N MET A 29 12.84 1.22 -0.45
CA MET A 29 12.73 0.97 0.99
C MET A 29 11.68 1.85 1.66
N LYS A 30 11.44 3.04 1.13
CA LYS A 30 10.39 3.93 1.63
C LYS A 30 9.01 3.51 1.15
N ILE A 31 8.91 2.98 -0.07
CA ILE A 31 7.63 2.62 -0.69
C ILE A 31 7.19 1.21 -0.31
N ALA A 32 8.13 0.28 -0.17
CA ALA A 32 7.81 -1.13 0.08
C ALA A 32 6.87 -1.34 1.28
N PRO A 33 7.10 -0.72 2.45
CA PRO A 33 6.17 -0.88 3.58
C PRO A 33 4.75 -0.42 3.27
N ILE A 34 4.61 0.60 2.43
CA ILE A 34 3.29 1.12 2.03
C ILE A 34 2.51 0.05 1.27
N TYR A 35 3.16 -0.61 0.31
CA TYR A 35 2.51 -1.67 -0.47
C TYR A 35 2.28 -2.93 0.35
N MET A 36 3.18 -3.26 1.25
CA MET A 36 2.98 -4.40 2.16
C MET A 36 1.75 -4.19 3.02
N GLU A 37 1.55 -2.97 3.53
CA GLU A 37 0.35 -2.61 4.28
C GLU A 37 -0.88 -2.72 3.39
N TYR A 38 -0.80 -2.26 2.14
CA TYR A 38 -1.91 -2.36 1.20
C TYR A 38 -2.31 -3.81 0.95
N TYR A 39 -1.34 -4.71 0.78
CA TYR A 39 -1.65 -6.13 0.61
C TYR A 39 -2.34 -6.69 1.85
N GLY A 40 -1.94 -6.24 3.04
CA GLY A 40 -2.62 -6.59 4.27
C GLY A 40 -4.07 -6.11 4.29
N VAL A 41 -4.30 -4.89 3.80
CA VAL A 41 -5.65 -4.32 3.68
C VAL A 41 -6.49 -5.15 2.71
N VAL A 42 -5.94 -5.48 1.54
CA VAL A 42 -6.63 -6.31 0.55
C VAL A 42 -6.98 -7.67 1.12
N SER A 43 -6.04 -8.29 1.82
CA SER A 43 -6.26 -9.59 2.46
C SER A 43 -7.37 -9.51 3.50
N ALA A 44 -7.39 -8.46 4.31
CA ALA A 44 -8.44 -8.25 5.31
C ALA A 44 -9.80 -8.06 4.66
N MET A 45 -9.87 -7.26 3.60
CA MET A 45 -11.12 -7.05 2.85
C MET A 45 -11.64 -8.36 2.27
N ASP A 46 -10.76 -9.10 1.60
CA ASP A 46 -11.14 -10.37 0.99
C ASP A 46 -11.58 -11.38 2.05
N GLY A 47 -10.91 -11.40 3.19
CA GLY A 47 -11.26 -12.28 4.29
C GLY A 47 -12.66 -12.01 4.84
N VAL A 48 -12.98 -10.73 5.05
CA VAL A 48 -14.31 -10.33 5.51
C VAL A 48 -15.36 -10.62 4.44
N ALA A 49 -15.03 -10.33 3.17
CA ALA A 49 -15.96 -10.54 2.07
C ALA A 49 -16.32 -12.00 1.88
N LYS A 50 -15.40 -12.92 2.17
CA LYS A 50 -15.63 -14.36 2.06
C LYS A 50 -16.42 -14.93 3.23
N GLU A 51 -16.57 -14.19 4.32
CA GLU A 51 -17.36 -14.64 5.44
C GLU A 51 -18.83 -14.77 5.02
N ARG A 52 -19.42 -15.92 5.32
CA ARG A 52 -20.81 -16.19 4.97
C ARG A 52 -21.73 -15.21 5.70
N GLY A 53 -22.61 -14.55 4.96
CA GLY A 53 -23.55 -13.60 5.53
C GLY A 53 -22.95 -12.23 5.79
N SER A 54 -21.76 -11.94 5.28
CA SER A 54 -21.11 -10.64 5.51
C SER A 54 -21.94 -9.48 4.96
N ALA A 55 -22.66 -9.69 3.86
CA ALA A 55 -23.50 -8.65 3.28
C ALA A 55 -24.68 -8.25 4.17
N ASN A 56 -25.04 -9.10 5.12
CA ASN A 56 -26.16 -8.87 6.05
C ASN A 56 -25.72 -8.23 7.36
N LEU A 57 -24.44 -8.03 7.57
CA LEU A 57 -23.93 -7.40 8.78
C LEU A 57 -24.13 -5.89 8.73
N SER A 58 -24.25 -5.27 9.91
CA SER A 58 -24.34 -3.82 9.99
C SER A 58 -23.01 -3.18 9.57
N PRO A 59 -23.01 -1.91 9.11
CA PRO A 59 -21.77 -1.24 8.79
C PRO A 59 -20.78 -1.22 9.95
N TYR A 60 -21.26 -1.08 11.17
CA TYR A 60 -20.41 -1.10 12.36
C TYR A 60 -19.70 -2.44 12.51
N ASP A 61 -20.45 -3.54 12.38
CA ASP A 61 -19.89 -4.89 12.52
C ASP A 61 -18.81 -5.14 11.44
N ILE A 62 -19.07 -4.71 10.22
CA ILE A 62 -18.09 -4.85 9.13
C ILE A 62 -16.82 -4.08 9.45
N ARG A 63 -16.96 -2.85 9.92
CA ARG A 63 -15.79 -2.03 10.28
C ARG A 63 -14.97 -2.68 11.37
N VAL A 64 -15.64 -3.19 12.40
CA VAL A 64 -14.95 -3.85 13.52
C VAL A 64 -14.18 -5.07 13.03
N ARG A 65 -14.81 -5.90 12.18
CA ARG A 65 -14.16 -7.10 11.63
C ARG A 65 -12.95 -6.75 10.78
N VAL A 66 -13.07 -5.73 9.93
CA VAL A 66 -11.97 -5.30 9.08
C VAL A 66 -10.83 -4.76 9.94
N LEU A 67 -11.13 -3.88 10.89
CA LEU A 67 -10.11 -3.29 11.75
C LEU A 67 -9.38 -4.35 12.58
N ASN A 68 -10.10 -5.35 13.08
CA ASN A 68 -9.49 -6.45 13.83
C ASN A 68 -8.51 -7.23 12.95
N ARG A 69 -8.88 -7.52 11.71
CA ARG A 69 -8.00 -8.22 10.77
C ARG A 69 -6.77 -7.37 10.43
N LEU A 70 -6.97 -6.08 10.23
CA LEU A 70 -5.87 -5.16 9.95
C LEU A 70 -4.92 -5.07 11.14
N TYR A 71 -5.46 -5.02 12.33
CA TYR A 71 -4.66 -4.94 13.54
C TYR A 71 -3.79 -6.18 13.71
N VAL A 72 -4.37 -7.36 13.49
CA VAL A 72 -3.65 -8.63 13.59
C VAL A 72 -2.53 -8.73 12.55
N SER A 73 -2.76 -8.20 11.34
CA SER A 73 -1.76 -8.24 10.26
C SER A 73 -0.81 -7.04 10.26
N TYR A 74 -0.87 -6.20 11.29
CA TYR A 74 -0.03 -4.99 11.41
C TYR A 74 -0.22 -4.01 10.24
N SER A 75 -1.43 -3.95 9.70
CA SER A 75 -1.76 -3.12 8.54
C SER A 75 -2.74 -2.00 8.89
N ALA A 76 -2.91 -1.66 10.16
CA ALA A 76 -3.90 -0.71 10.62
C ALA A 76 -3.39 0.73 10.73
N ASP A 77 -2.10 0.98 10.49
CA ASP A 77 -1.49 2.26 10.82
C ASP A 77 -2.09 3.44 10.05
N ASN A 78 -2.43 3.23 8.77
CA ASN A 78 -2.91 4.30 7.90
C ASN A 78 -4.39 4.16 7.55
N VAL A 79 -5.04 3.07 7.96
CA VAL A 79 -6.46 2.84 7.70
C VAL A 79 -7.23 3.10 8.98
N LYS A 80 -8.16 4.04 8.91
CA LYS A 80 -8.99 4.42 10.04
C LYS A 80 -10.43 4.00 9.76
N GLU A 81 -11.25 3.99 10.80
CA GLU A 81 -12.65 3.63 10.71
C GLU A 81 -13.37 4.45 9.63
N GLN A 82 -13.06 5.73 9.54
CA GLN A 82 -13.68 6.64 8.56
C GLN A 82 -13.31 6.30 7.11
N ASN A 83 -12.23 5.55 6.89
CA ASN A 83 -11.82 5.12 5.55
C ASN A 83 -12.60 3.90 5.06
N ILE A 84 -13.29 3.21 5.96
CA ILE A 84 -14.01 1.99 5.67
C ILE A 84 -15.47 2.35 5.44
N LYS A 85 -15.97 2.12 4.22
CA LYS A 85 -17.33 2.48 3.83
C LYS A 85 -18.03 1.28 3.20
N LEU A 86 -19.35 1.25 3.37
CA LEU A 86 -20.19 0.28 2.69
C LEU A 86 -20.98 1.00 1.60
N VAL A 87 -20.94 0.43 0.40
CA VAL A 87 -21.67 0.95 -0.74
C VAL A 87 -22.70 -0.09 -1.15
N ARG A 88 -23.97 0.34 -1.18
CA ARG A 88 -25.08 -0.53 -1.56
C ARG A 88 -25.51 -0.22 -2.98
N ARG A 89 -24.89 -0.91 -3.93
CA ARG A 89 -25.19 -0.73 -5.35
C ARG A 89 -24.98 -2.09 -6.02
N ASN A 90 -26.06 -2.73 -6.47
CA ASN A 90 -26.03 -4.08 -7.03
C ASN A 90 -25.40 -5.07 -6.05
N GLY A 91 -25.85 -5.05 -4.78
CA GLY A 91 -25.28 -5.79 -3.69
C GLY A 91 -24.56 -4.87 -2.72
N VAL A 92 -24.00 -5.46 -1.67
CA VAL A 92 -23.26 -4.70 -0.67
C VAL A 92 -21.78 -4.82 -0.96
N HIS A 93 -21.11 -3.68 -1.09
CA HIS A 93 -19.68 -3.63 -1.36
C HIS A 93 -18.96 -2.97 -0.19
N LEU A 94 -17.84 -3.54 0.19
CA LEU A 94 -16.92 -2.96 1.16
C LEU A 94 -15.88 -2.16 0.40
N ARG A 95 -15.78 -0.87 0.70
CA ARG A 95 -14.82 0.01 0.06
C ARG A 95 -13.90 0.61 1.10
N ILE A 96 -12.61 0.51 0.85
CA ILE A 96 -11.60 1.15 1.67
C ILE A 96 -10.78 2.08 0.78
N ALA A 97 -10.78 3.36 1.10
CA ALA A 97 -9.99 4.36 0.38
C ALA A 97 -9.14 5.09 1.42
N TYR A 98 -7.84 5.15 1.20
CA TYR A 98 -6.94 5.83 2.10
C TYR A 98 -5.71 6.34 1.37
N GLU A 99 -4.99 7.25 2.01
CA GLU A 99 -3.81 7.88 1.45
C GLU A 99 -2.66 7.77 2.45
N VAL A 100 -1.47 7.46 1.93
CA VAL A 100 -0.26 7.38 2.74
C VAL A 100 0.73 8.41 2.23
N ARG A 101 1.23 9.24 3.14
CA ARG A 101 2.27 10.24 2.84
C ARG A 101 3.54 9.88 3.57
N LYS A 102 4.64 9.77 2.82
CA LYS A 102 5.95 9.46 3.39
C LYS A 102 6.97 10.49 2.90
N PRO A 103 7.66 11.17 3.80
CA PRO A 103 8.75 12.05 3.38
C PRO A 103 9.91 11.22 2.86
N VAL A 104 10.52 11.67 1.76
CA VAL A 104 11.65 10.98 1.16
C VAL A 104 12.93 11.76 1.43
N ILE A 105 12.99 13.01 0.97
CA ILE A 105 14.16 13.88 1.15
C ILE A 105 13.66 15.31 1.30
N GLY A 106 14.01 15.96 2.43
CA GLY A 106 13.66 17.34 2.65
C GLY A 106 12.18 17.63 2.51
N ASN A 107 11.80 18.44 1.53
CA ASN A 107 10.40 18.77 1.27
C ASN A 107 9.75 17.87 0.22
N LEU A 108 10.46 16.85 -0.24
CA LEU A 108 9.92 15.90 -1.21
C LEU A 108 9.28 14.73 -0.47
N GLU A 109 8.02 14.46 -0.78
CA GLU A 109 7.30 13.33 -0.19
C GLU A 109 6.58 12.50 -1.25
N VAL A 110 6.40 11.22 -0.94
CA VAL A 110 5.65 10.29 -1.78
C VAL A 110 4.24 10.19 -1.21
N ILE A 111 3.25 10.32 -2.08
CA ILE A 111 1.84 10.17 -1.73
C ILE A 111 1.31 8.97 -2.48
N ALA A 112 0.86 7.96 -1.74
CA ALA A 112 0.23 6.77 -2.31
C ALA A 112 -1.24 6.78 -1.96
N THR A 113 -2.09 6.74 -2.97
CA THR A 113 -3.55 6.73 -2.80
C THR A 113 -4.07 5.35 -3.20
N PHE A 114 -4.80 4.73 -2.29
CA PHE A 114 -5.38 3.41 -2.52
C PHE A 114 -6.90 3.48 -2.40
N ASP A 115 -7.58 2.81 -3.31
CA ASP A 115 -9.03 2.71 -3.31
C ASP A 115 -9.40 1.34 -3.86
N ARG A 116 -10.03 0.52 -3.02
CA ARG A 116 -10.41 -0.82 -3.41
C ARG A 116 -11.79 -1.14 -2.87
N SER A 117 -12.59 -1.80 -3.70
CA SER A 117 -13.91 -2.28 -3.34
C SER A 117 -13.98 -3.79 -3.54
N VAL A 118 -14.70 -4.46 -2.66
CA VAL A 118 -14.93 -5.90 -2.75
C VAL A 118 -16.40 -6.18 -2.41
N ARG A 119 -17.00 -7.11 -3.16
CA ARG A 119 -18.40 -7.49 -2.91
C ARG A 119 -18.48 -8.44 -1.71
N LEU A 120 -19.40 -8.15 -0.80
CA LEU A 120 -19.64 -8.98 0.36
C LEU A 120 -20.52 -10.17 0.00
N SER A 121 -20.38 -11.25 0.74
CA SER A 121 -21.13 -12.49 0.52
C SER A 121 -22.47 -12.47 1.24
N ASN A 122 -23.47 -13.05 0.60
CA ASN A 122 -24.78 -13.24 1.21
C ASN A 122 -24.81 -14.42 2.16
#